data_830a45599726688f3fa669d481ef80e4
#
_entry.id   830a45599726688f3fa669d481ef80e4
#
_cell.length_a   1.000
_cell.length_b   1.000
_cell.length_c   1.000
_cell.angle_alpha   90.00
_cell.angle_beta   90.00
_cell.angle_gamma   90.00
#
_symmetry.space_group_name_H-M   'P 1'
#
loop_
_entity.id
_entity.type
_entity.pdbx_description
1 polymer ?
#
loop_
_entity_poly.entity_id
_entity_poly.type
_entity_poly.pdbx_seq_one_letter_code
_entity_poly.pdbx_strand_id
1 'polypeptide(L)'
;RSYDSNYDFFLASTSNESRYTYYYREIVGNSKLQRGGGSYKWLYESLKGMNYILKKKNIKKIKAQVLLFQSGRDDLVGASGIRKFIKRCNKSKLIKFDKAKHEIYLENNDILEEYLDIIFEFLEKEI
;
A
#
# COMPACT_ATOMS: atom_id res chain seq x y z
N ARG A 1 -5.62 -12.31 17.72
CA ARG A 1 -5.89 -11.11 18.54
C ARG A 1 -7.30 -10.63 18.21
N SER A 2 -8.04 -10.17 19.22
CA SER A 2 -9.33 -9.51 19.04
C SER A 2 -9.14 -8.17 18.32
N TYR A 3 -10.22 -7.66 17.73
CA TYR A 3 -10.26 -6.30 17.19
C TYR A 3 -10.06 -5.29 18.34
N ASP A 4 -9.24 -4.28 18.12
CA ASP A 4 -9.06 -3.16 19.02
C ASP A 4 -9.87 -1.97 18.50
N SER A 5 -10.80 -1.48 19.30
CA SER A 5 -11.70 -0.37 18.96
C SER A 5 -11.18 1.00 19.43
N ASN A 6 -9.93 1.10 19.88
CA ASN A 6 -9.38 2.38 20.28
C ASN A 6 -9.12 3.27 19.07
N TYR A 7 -9.65 4.50 19.10
CA TYR A 7 -9.30 5.53 18.12
C TYR A 7 -7.91 6.07 18.43
N ASP A 8 -7.00 5.91 17.48
CA ASP A 8 -5.66 6.48 17.58
C ASP A 8 -5.19 6.98 16.20
N PHE A 9 -5.41 8.25 15.93
CA PHE A 9 -4.99 8.87 14.68
C PHE A 9 -3.45 8.97 14.55
N PHE A 10 -2.72 8.98 15.65
CA PHE A 10 -1.26 9.00 15.60
C PHE A 10 -0.69 7.76 14.90
N LEU A 11 -1.33 6.60 15.11
CA LEU A 11 -0.99 5.33 14.47
C LEU A 11 -1.64 5.14 13.09
N ALA A 12 -2.42 6.11 12.61
CA ALA A 12 -3.11 6.01 11.34
C ALA A 12 -2.14 5.92 10.15
N SER A 13 -2.50 5.13 9.17
CA SER A 13 -1.75 4.93 7.92
C SER A 13 -1.96 6.06 6.90
N THR A 14 -2.61 7.15 7.28
CA THR A 14 -2.88 8.35 6.48
C THR A 14 -2.62 9.62 7.30
N SER A 15 -2.36 10.73 6.63
CA SER A 15 -2.25 12.06 7.25
C SER A 15 -3.59 12.83 7.26
N ASN A 16 -4.65 12.28 6.68
CA ASN A 16 -5.99 12.91 6.63
C ASN A 16 -6.88 12.39 7.75
N GLU A 17 -7.02 13.20 8.81
CA GLU A 17 -7.81 12.82 9.98
C GLU A 17 -9.31 12.64 9.68
N SER A 18 -9.88 13.45 8.79
CA SER A 18 -11.30 13.34 8.44
C SER A 18 -11.62 12.01 7.75
N ARG A 19 -10.78 11.58 6.80
CA ARG A 19 -10.92 10.28 6.12
C ARG A 19 -10.67 9.12 7.05
N TYR A 20 -9.66 9.23 7.91
CA TYR A 20 -9.41 8.24 8.95
C TYR A 20 -10.60 8.10 9.91
N THR A 21 -11.17 9.21 10.38
CA THR A 21 -12.33 9.22 11.27
C THR A 21 -13.55 8.57 10.62
N TYR A 22 -13.81 8.89 9.34
CA TYR A 22 -14.90 8.26 8.58
C TYR A 22 -14.68 6.73 8.50
N TYR A 23 -13.53 6.30 8.03
CA TYR A 23 -13.15 4.89 7.92
C TYR A 23 -13.24 4.15 9.26
N TYR A 24 -12.74 4.77 10.33
CA TYR A 24 -12.81 4.22 11.68
C TYR A 24 -14.25 4.01 12.15
N ARG A 25 -15.13 5.00 11.93
CA ARG A 25 -16.56 4.89 12.30
C ARG A 25 -17.26 3.76 11.58
N GLU A 26 -16.99 3.57 10.29
CA GLU A 26 -17.55 2.47 9.50
C GLU A 26 -17.12 1.10 10.07
N ILE A 27 -15.85 0.95 10.44
CA ILE A 27 -15.35 -0.29 11.03
C ILE A 27 -15.96 -0.55 12.41
N VAL A 28 -16.01 0.47 13.28
CA VAL A 28 -16.58 0.32 14.62
C VAL A 28 -18.07 -0.01 14.55
N GLY A 29 -18.79 0.63 13.63
CA GLY A 29 -20.23 0.41 13.42
C GLY A 29 -20.60 -0.93 12.78
N ASN A 30 -19.64 -1.65 12.19
CA ASN A 30 -19.92 -2.88 11.46
C ASN A 30 -18.94 -4.00 11.82
N SER A 31 -19.38 -4.93 12.68
CA SER A 31 -18.55 -6.06 13.13
C SER A 31 -17.97 -6.94 12.01
N LYS A 32 -18.60 -6.96 10.83
CA LYS A 32 -18.09 -7.71 9.67
C LYS A 32 -16.84 -7.08 9.05
N LEU A 33 -16.58 -5.79 9.31
CA LEU A 33 -15.38 -5.08 8.85
C LEU A 33 -14.23 -5.18 9.87
N GLN A 34 -14.54 -5.57 11.11
CA GLN A 34 -13.57 -5.65 12.19
C GLN A 34 -12.61 -6.81 11.99
N ARG A 35 -11.32 -6.52 12.00
CA ARG A 35 -10.26 -7.51 11.85
C ARG A 35 -9.30 -7.43 13.03
N GLY A 36 -8.94 -8.57 13.55
CA GLY A 36 -7.85 -8.67 14.52
C GLY A 36 -6.47 -8.56 13.85
N GLY A 37 -5.43 -8.53 14.65
CA GLY A 37 -4.05 -8.53 14.15
C GLY A 37 -3.68 -9.79 13.37
N GLY A 38 -2.69 -9.69 12.49
CA GLY A 38 -2.21 -10.80 11.69
C GLY A 38 -1.73 -11.99 12.54
N SER A 39 -2.04 -13.21 12.09
CA SER A 39 -1.55 -14.43 12.74
C SER A 39 -0.06 -14.66 12.39
N TYR A 40 0.64 -15.48 13.19
CA TYR A 40 2.00 -15.93 12.86
C TYR A 40 2.07 -16.64 11.50
N LYS A 41 1.04 -17.41 11.15
CA LYS A 41 0.96 -18.07 9.83
C LYS A 41 0.84 -17.04 8.72
N TRP A 42 0.01 -16.01 8.89
CA TRP A 42 -0.10 -14.91 7.92
C TRP A 42 1.26 -14.23 7.71
N LEU A 43 1.97 -13.89 8.78
CA LEU A 43 3.29 -13.26 8.72
C LEU A 43 4.29 -14.18 7.98
N TYR A 44 4.33 -15.45 8.33
CA TYR A 44 5.21 -16.45 7.70
C TYR A 44 4.95 -16.55 6.19
N GLU A 45 3.69 -16.72 5.77
CA GLU A 45 3.34 -16.83 4.35
C GLU A 45 3.58 -15.50 3.59
N SER A 46 3.38 -14.36 4.23
CA SER A 46 3.70 -13.04 3.66
C SER A 46 5.20 -12.89 3.38
N LEU A 47 6.05 -13.22 4.35
CA LEU A 47 7.51 -13.19 4.18
C LEU A 47 7.99 -14.17 3.10
N LYS A 48 7.41 -15.37 3.05
CA LYS A 48 7.69 -16.36 2.02
C LYS A 48 7.25 -15.88 0.63
N GLY A 49 6.07 -15.27 0.52
CA GLY A 49 5.55 -14.66 -0.70
C GLY A 49 6.44 -13.53 -1.21
N MET A 50 6.86 -12.61 -0.33
CA MET A 50 7.80 -11.53 -0.67
C MET A 50 9.13 -12.07 -1.21
N ASN A 51 9.71 -13.08 -0.55
CA ASN A 51 10.94 -13.70 -0.99
C ASN A 51 10.76 -14.43 -2.34
N TYR A 52 9.59 -15.02 -2.58
CA TYR A 52 9.28 -15.67 -3.85
C TYR A 52 9.17 -14.66 -4.99
N ILE A 53 8.40 -13.58 -4.80
CA ILE A 53 8.20 -12.51 -5.80
C ILE A 53 9.54 -11.88 -6.18
N LEU A 54 10.41 -11.60 -5.22
CA LEU A 54 11.68 -10.93 -5.46
C LEU A 54 12.73 -11.79 -6.17
N LYS A 55 12.48 -13.08 -6.42
CA LYS A 55 13.40 -13.90 -7.22
C LYS A 55 13.44 -13.40 -8.66
N LYS A 56 14.64 -13.15 -9.21
CA LYS A 56 14.84 -12.64 -10.59
C LYS A 56 14.10 -13.47 -11.63
N LYS A 57 14.08 -14.81 -11.48
CA LYS A 57 13.35 -15.71 -12.38
C LYS A 57 11.82 -15.50 -12.40
N ASN A 58 11.25 -15.07 -11.28
CA ASN A 58 9.81 -14.82 -11.17
C ASN A 58 9.46 -13.44 -11.73
N ILE A 59 10.24 -12.42 -11.41
CA ILE A 59 10.07 -11.06 -11.96
C ILE A 59 10.15 -11.07 -13.50
N LYS A 60 11.09 -11.82 -14.08
CA LYS A 60 11.22 -11.96 -15.54
C LYS A 60 9.98 -12.54 -16.24
N LYS A 61 9.08 -13.21 -15.51
CA LYS A 61 7.82 -13.74 -16.04
C LYS A 61 6.73 -12.68 -16.18
N ILE A 62 6.89 -11.51 -15.58
CA ILE A 62 5.92 -10.43 -15.64
C ILE A 62 5.92 -9.87 -17.07
N LYS A 63 4.77 -9.97 -17.74
CA LYS A 63 4.56 -9.47 -19.12
C LYS A 63 3.92 -8.10 -19.14
N ALA A 64 3.03 -7.82 -18.18
CA ALA A 64 2.34 -6.55 -18.04
C ALA A 64 3.31 -5.43 -17.62
N GLN A 65 2.94 -4.21 -17.96
CA GLN A 65 3.51 -3.01 -17.37
C GLN A 65 3.11 -2.93 -15.89
N VAL A 66 3.97 -2.40 -15.06
CA VAL A 66 3.77 -2.35 -13.61
C VAL A 66 3.97 -0.91 -13.13
N LEU A 67 2.91 -0.31 -12.61
CA LEU A 67 2.98 0.96 -11.90
C LEU A 67 3.08 0.68 -10.40
N LEU A 68 4.12 1.19 -9.77
CA LEU A 68 4.36 1.06 -8.34
C LEU A 68 4.33 2.43 -7.67
N PHE A 69 3.67 2.48 -6.53
CA PHE A 69 3.69 3.65 -5.66
C PHE A 69 4.48 3.37 -4.39
N GLN A 70 5.23 4.35 -3.94
CA GLN A 70 5.98 4.29 -2.69
C GLN A 70 5.68 5.51 -1.84
N SER A 71 5.20 5.27 -0.65
CA SER A 71 5.04 6.31 0.37
C SER A 71 6.38 6.66 1.00
N GLY A 72 6.64 7.97 1.16
CA GLY A 72 7.88 8.44 1.77
C GLY A 72 7.89 8.33 3.30
N ARG A 73 6.69 8.32 3.92
CA ARG A 73 6.48 8.21 5.37
C ARG A 73 5.80 6.89 5.76
N ASP A 74 6.15 5.82 5.05
CA ASP A 74 5.59 4.48 5.30
C ASP A 74 6.28 3.81 6.50
N ASP A 75 5.55 3.64 7.59
CA ASP A 75 6.00 2.99 8.81
C ASP A 75 5.71 1.48 8.82
N LEU A 76 4.94 0.97 7.84
CA LEU A 76 4.51 -0.43 7.76
C LEU A 76 5.37 -1.24 6.78
N VAL A 77 5.73 -0.65 5.65
CA VAL A 77 6.43 -1.37 4.57
C VAL A 77 7.76 -0.70 4.22
N GLY A 78 8.84 -1.46 4.39
CA GLY A 78 10.17 -0.98 4.05
C GLY A 78 10.41 -0.84 2.54
N ALA A 79 10.95 0.30 2.11
CA ALA A 79 11.24 0.61 0.71
C ALA A 79 12.26 -0.33 0.03
N SER A 80 12.98 -1.16 0.79
CA SER A 80 14.05 -2.02 0.24
C SER A 80 13.52 -3.08 -0.73
N GLY A 81 12.32 -3.62 -0.48
CA GLY A 81 11.65 -4.57 -1.36
C GLY A 81 11.27 -3.95 -2.70
N ILE A 82 10.68 -2.74 -2.65
CA ILE A 82 10.30 -1.96 -3.84
C ILE A 82 11.55 -1.67 -4.68
N ARG A 83 12.64 -1.18 -4.07
CA ARG A 83 13.90 -0.91 -4.78
C ARG A 83 14.48 -2.15 -5.45
N LYS A 84 14.41 -3.32 -4.78
CA LYS A 84 14.87 -4.59 -5.35
C LYS A 84 14.01 -5.02 -6.54
N PHE A 85 12.70 -4.83 -6.44
CA PHE A 85 11.76 -5.16 -7.50
C PHE A 85 12.02 -4.31 -8.75
N ILE A 86 12.06 -2.98 -8.60
CA ILE A 86 12.30 -2.01 -9.70
C ILE A 86 13.61 -2.32 -10.44
N LYS A 87 14.70 -2.61 -9.71
CA LYS A 87 15.98 -2.97 -10.31
C LYS A 87 15.93 -4.26 -11.15
N ARG A 88 14.91 -5.07 -11.01
CA ARG A 88 14.79 -6.39 -11.67
C ARG A 88 13.66 -6.46 -12.69
N CYS A 89 12.70 -5.52 -12.64
CA CYS A 89 11.54 -5.46 -13.50
C CYS A 89 11.65 -4.29 -14.48
N ASN A 90 12.11 -4.56 -15.71
CA ASN A 90 12.31 -3.52 -16.73
C ASN A 90 10.99 -2.88 -17.21
N LYS A 91 9.86 -3.49 -16.90
CA LYS A 91 8.51 -3.03 -17.25
C LYS A 91 7.83 -2.28 -16.10
N SER A 92 8.60 -1.78 -15.15
CA SER A 92 8.03 -1.11 -13.98
C SER A 92 8.40 0.37 -13.94
N LYS A 93 7.43 1.20 -13.53
CA LYS A 93 7.58 2.61 -13.21
C LYS A 93 7.32 2.80 -11.72
N LEU A 94 8.19 3.53 -11.03
CA LEU A 94 8.03 3.90 -9.62
C LEU A 94 7.67 5.37 -9.51
N ILE A 95 6.60 5.64 -8.78
CA ILE A 95 6.21 6.98 -8.35
C ILE A 95 6.33 7.05 -6.83
N LYS A 96 6.90 8.12 -6.32
CA LYS A 96 7.12 8.31 -4.89
C LYS A 96 6.36 9.53 -4.39
N PHE A 97 5.56 9.33 -3.34
CA PHE A 97 4.87 10.39 -2.61
C PHE A 97 5.58 10.62 -1.28
N ASP A 98 6.51 11.58 -1.25
CA ASP A 98 7.39 11.81 -0.09
C ASP A 98 6.65 12.16 1.19
N LYS A 99 5.50 12.83 1.09
CA LYS A 99 4.69 13.27 2.22
C LYS A 99 3.64 12.25 2.67
N ALA A 100 3.32 11.26 1.83
CA ALA A 100 2.28 10.27 2.09
C ALA A 100 2.72 9.24 3.12
N LYS A 101 1.78 8.80 3.95
CA LYS A 101 1.86 7.58 4.77
C LYS A 101 1.44 6.36 3.92
N HIS A 102 1.30 5.20 4.55
CA HIS A 102 1.09 3.91 3.87
C HIS A 102 -0.13 3.89 2.92
N GLU A 103 -1.25 4.47 3.34
CA GLU A 103 -2.51 4.46 2.58
C GLU A 103 -2.65 5.73 1.74
N ILE A 104 -1.92 5.82 0.61
CA ILE A 104 -1.89 6.98 -0.29
C ILE A 104 -3.30 7.40 -0.74
N TYR A 105 -4.19 6.43 -0.97
CA TYR A 105 -5.58 6.67 -1.39
C TYR A 105 -6.46 7.31 -0.31
N LEU A 106 -5.99 7.37 0.93
CA LEU A 106 -6.65 8.08 2.04
C LEU A 106 -5.98 9.41 2.39
N GLU A 107 -4.94 9.83 1.69
CA GLU A 107 -4.25 11.09 1.94
C GLU A 107 -5.10 12.32 1.57
N ASN A 108 -4.58 13.51 1.85
CA ASN A 108 -5.22 14.78 1.49
C ASN A 108 -5.41 14.90 -0.02
N ASN A 109 -6.33 15.79 -0.43
CA ASN A 109 -6.76 15.91 -1.83
C ASN A 109 -5.61 16.13 -2.81
N ASP A 110 -4.63 16.97 -2.44
CA ASP A 110 -3.45 17.23 -3.27
C ASP A 110 -2.69 15.95 -3.66
N ILE A 111 -2.50 15.05 -2.69
CA ILE A 111 -1.84 13.76 -2.93
C ILE A 111 -2.78 12.78 -3.65
N LEU A 112 -4.07 12.74 -3.24
CA LEU A 112 -5.02 11.80 -3.82
C LEU A 112 -5.31 12.11 -5.29
N GLU A 113 -5.47 13.38 -5.66
CA GLU A 113 -5.73 13.80 -7.03
C GLU A 113 -4.53 13.43 -7.93
N GLU A 114 -3.32 13.78 -7.53
CA GLU A 114 -2.11 13.39 -8.26
C GLU A 114 -1.98 11.85 -8.38
N TYR A 115 -2.29 11.11 -7.31
CA TYR A 115 -2.27 9.65 -7.32
C TYR A 115 -3.25 9.04 -8.31
N LEU A 116 -4.48 9.56 -8.38
CA LEU A 116 -5.52 9.10 -9.30
C LEU A 116 -5.19 9.48 -10.75
N ASP A 117 -4.73 10.71 -11.00
CA ASP A 117 -4.34 11.17 -12.32
C ASP A 117 -3.24 10.28 -12.93
N ILE A 118 -2.24 9.93 -12.13
CA ILE A 118 -1.16 9.03 -12.58
C ILE A 118 -1.71 7.63 -12.91
N ILE A 119 -2.67 7.11 -12.13
CA ILE A 119 -3.31 5.82 -12.42
C ILE A 119 -4.06 5.89 -13.74
N PHE A 120 -4.90 6.91 -13.94
CA PHE A 120 -5.69 7.05 -15.16
C PHE A 120 -4.80 7.24 -16.40
N GLU A 121 -3.78 8.08 -16.33
CA GLU A 121 -2.81 8.21 -17.40
C GLU A 121 -2.09 6.89 -17.74
N PHE A 122 -1.76 6.11 -16.72
CA PHE A 122 -1.12 4.82 -16.93
C PHE A 122 -2.05 3.83 -17.63
N LEU A 123 -3.32 3.77 -17.23
CA LEU A 123 -4.31 2.89 -17.83
C LEU A 123 -4.62 3.28 -19.29
N GLU A 124 -4.75 4.58 -19.59
CA GLU A 124 -5.00 5.08 -20.94
C GLU A 124 -3.87 4.75 -21.93
N LYS A 125 -2.63 4.70 -21.46
CA LYS A 125 -1.46 4.38 -22.31
C LYS A 125 -1.29 2.88 -22.57
N GLU A 126 -1.93 2.02 -21.77
CA GLU A 126 -1.79 0.58 -21.88
C GLU A 126 -2.99 -0.10 -22.57
N ILE A 127 -4.04 0.67 -22.87
CA ILE A 127 -5.19 0.26 -23.68
C ILE A 127 -4.95 0.63 -25.13
#